data_983c3890685757ab9919dafffaf06a50
#
_entry.id   983c3890685757ab9919dafffaf06a50
#
_cell.length_a   1.000
_cell.length_b   1.000
_cell.length_c   1.000
_cell.angle_alpha   90.00
_cell.angle_beta   90.00
_cell.angle_gamma   90.00
#
_symmetry.space_group_name_H-M   'P 1'
#
loop_
_entity.id
_entity.type
_entity.pdbx_description
1 polymer ?
#
loop_
_entity_poly.entity_id
_entity_poly.type
_entity_poly.pdbx_seq_one_letter_code
_entity_poly.pdbx_strand_id
1 'polypeptide(L)'
;MQLPYERVYVNTGDPIEDKNLLEFRLLYQGELPPSGNKRHPAQKHAIRRVFHPQLRRLWGVKPNLRQWTFQWFHKASLEAASAIAEQFSKPEDQEKLVQARLRLGIETMGKYYAKAGYELAPLVIPEFALQCSIDILLLRPGERVVLDEQGDLDGQVRTIVDALRMPDNPGETGNATPTDDEHPLFCLLQNDKLISEIKVTADELLQLPEQAINPQQRERAILRLNEMLYGVPIPQEDRAALELSRKLLQWRGEVRAHDASVVVHVKLNHKDARTFDNYFGG
;
A
#
# COMPACT_ATOMS: atom_id res chain seq x y z
N MET A 1 27.38 -19.26 16.55
CA MET A 1 27.96 -17.94 16.85
C MET A 1 26.91 -16.89 16.51
N GLN A 2 26.13 -16.46 17.52
CA GLN A 2 25.06 -15.47 17.36
C GLN A 2 25.68 -14.10 17.37
N LEU A 3 25.49 -13.33 16.29
CA LEU A 3 25.86 -11.92 16.26
C LEU A 3 24.79 -11.13 17.06
N PRO A 4 25.20 -10.23 17.96
CA PRO A 4 24.26 -9.40 18.69
C PRO A 4 23.62 -8.39 17.72
N TYR A 5 22.28 -8.33 17.74
CA TYR A 5 21.53 -7.29 17.07
C TYR A 5 21.76 -5.96 17.78
N GLU A 6 22.71 -5.17 17.32
CA GLU A 6 22.77 -3.75 17.67
C GLU A 6 21.58 -3.03 17.01
N ARG A 7 20.64 -2.61 17.85
CA ARG A 7 19.58 -1.69 17.44
C ARG A 7 20.24 -0.34 17.15
N VAL A 8 20.36 0.01 15.89
CA VAL A 8 20.73 1.37 15.50
C VAL A 8 19.52 2.27 15.76
N TYR A 9 19.48 2.86 16.95
CA TYR A 9 18.61 4.00 17.21
C TYR A 9 19.24 5.22 16.54
N VAL A 10 18.64 5.72 15.48
CA VAL A 10 18.95 7.06 15.00
C VAL A 10 18.28 8.04 15.96
N ASN A 11 19.04 8.47 16.96
CA ASN A 11 18.63 9.50 17.90
C ASN A 11 18.75 10.86 17.16
N THR A 12 17.70 11.26 16.46
CA THR A 12 17.53 12.64 16.03
C THR A 12 16.98 13.39 17.22
N GLY A 13 17.80 14.19 17.87
CA GLY A 13 17.57 14.82 19.17
C GLY A 13 16.47 15.88 19.27
N ASP A 14 15.43 15.81 18.44
CA ASP A 14 14.20 16.58 18.58
C ASP A 14 13.08 15.67 19.07
N PRO A 15 12.27 16.10 20.05
CA PRO A 15 11.06 15.38 20.41
C PRO A 15 10.11 15.43 19.22
N ILE A 16 10.05 14.32 18.45
CA ILE A 16 9.08 14.16 17.37
C ILE A 16 7.71 14.06 18.04
N GLU A 17 7.01 15.19 18.14
CA GLU A 17 5.60 15.23 18.53
C GLU A 17 4.69 14.53 17.50
N ASP A 18 5.22 14.20 16.34
CA ASP A 18 4.46 13.53 15.28
C ASP A 18 4.53 12.02 15.46
N LYS A 19 3.53 11.46 16.13
CA LYS A 19 3.39 10.02 16.39
C LYS A 19 3.29 9.17 15.12
N ASN A 20 3.10 9.79 13.95
CA ASN A 20 2.91 9.10 12.68
C ASN A 20 4.23 9.05 11.88
N LEU A 21 4.78 7.85 11.70
CA LEU A 21 5.97 7.63 10.87
C LEU A 21 5.73 7.90 9.38
N LEU A 22 4.54 7.57 8.91
CA LEU A 22 4.15 7.67 7.53
C LEU A 22 2.63 7.74 7.44
N GLU A 23 2.14 8.69 6.64
CA GLU A 23 0.72 8.88 6.38
C GLU A 23 0.48 8.96 4.87
N PHE A 24 -0.56 8.26 4.39
CA PHE A 24 -0.94 8.24 2.97
C PHE A 24 -2.37 7.75 2.79
N ARG A 25 -2.86 7.84 1.55
CA ARG A 25 -4.19 7.38 1.19
C ARG A 25 -4.12 6.41 0.02
N LEU A 26 -4.97 5.38 0.07
CA LEU A 26 -5.22 4.46 -1.04
C LEU A 26 -6.64 4.69 -1.55
N LEU A 27 -6.82 4.59 -2.84
CA LEU A 27 -8.09 4.79 -3.50
C LEU A 27 -8.54 3.50 -4.20
N TYR A 28 -9.80 3.18 -4.05
CA TYR A 28 -10.47 2.14 -4.82
C TYR A 28 -11.80 2.68 -5.33
N GLN A 29 -12.15 2.33 -6.56
CA GLN A 29 -13.47 2.58 -7.12
C GLN A 29 -13.91 1.32 -7.85
N GLY A 30 -15.12 0.86 -7.55
CA GLY A 30 -15.69 -0.33 -8.15
C GLY A 30 -16.64 -1.05 -7.21
N GLU A 31 -17.07 -2.22 -7.62
CA GLU A 31 -17.96 -3.07 -6.85
C GLU A 31 -17.30 -3.60 -5.58
N LEU A 32 -17.97 -3.41 -4.44
CA LEU A 32 -17.57 -4.00 -3.16
C LEU A 32 -18.49 -5.20 -2.86
N PRO A 33 -18.01 -6.43 -3.05
CA PRO A 33 -18.80 -7.60 -2.73
C PRO A 33 -19.07 -7.69 -1.22
N PRO A 34 -20.26 -8.11 -0.79
CA PRO A 34 -20.54 -8.41 0.60
C PRO A 34 -19.67 -9.57 1.09
N SER A 35 -19.18 -9.52 2.32
CA SER A 35 -18.31 -10.56 2.79
C SER A 35 -19.04 -11.84 3.17
N GLY A 36 -18.71 -12.90 2.48
CA GLY A 36 -18.60 -14.21 3.11
C GLY A 36 -17.18 -14.67 2.90
N ASN A 37 -16.47 -15.07 3.93
CA ASN A 37 -15.02 -15.37 3.89
C ASN A 37 -14.59 -16.36 2.79
N LYS A 38 -15.52 -17.06 2.16
CA LYS A 38 -15.26 -18.00 1.05
C LYS A 38 -15.89 -17.54 -0.28
N ARG A 39 -16.58 -16.39 -0.28
CA ARG A 39 -17.24 -15.85 -1.48
C ARG A 39 -16.37 -14.72 -2.06
N HIS A 40 -16.24 -14.71 -3.36
CA HIS A 40 -15.61 -13.64 -4.13
C HIS A 40 -14.07 -13.45 -3.98
N PRO A 41 -13.24 -14.52 -3.90
CA PRO A 41 -11.80 -14.34 -3.76
C PRO A 41 -11.18 -13.60 -4.95
N ALA A 42 -11.67 -13.84 -6.17
CA ALA A 42 -11.22 -13.14 -7.37
C ALA A 42 -11.50 -11.63 -7.31
N GLN A 43 -12.66 -11.22 -6.77
CA GLN A 43 -12.99 -9.80 -6.61
C GLN A 43 -12.13 -9.14 -5.53
N LYS A 44 -11.90 -9.82 -4.38
CA LYS A 44 -10.96 -9.34 -3.36
C LYS A 44 -9.54 -9.17 -3.93
N HIS A 45 -9.12 -10.09 -4.77
CA HIS A 45 -7.84 -10.00 -5.44
C HIS A 45 -7.80 -8.89 -6.49
N ALA A 46 -8.90 -8.64 -7.21
CA ALA A 46 -9.01 -7.49 -8.10
C ALA A 46 -8.85 -6.16 -7.34
N ILE A 47 -9.44 -6.03 -6.14
CA ILE A 47 -9.23 -4.86 -5.27
C ILE A 47 -7.76 -4.75 -4.84
N ARG A 48 -7.10 -5.87 -4.47
CA ARG A 48 -5.68 -5.91 -4.13
C ARG A 48 -4.81 -5.42 -5.31
N ARG A 49 -5.16 -5.82 -6.53
CA ARG A 49 -4.50 -5.35 -7.75
C ARG A 49 -4.65 -3.84 -7.99
N VAL A 50 -5.72 -3.23 -7.52
CA VAL A 50 -5.89 -1.76 -7.58
C VAL A 50 -5.01 -1.06 -6.56
N PHE A 51 -4.82 -1.62 -5.37
CA PHE A 51 -3.93 -1.05 -4.35
C PHE A 51 -2.44 -1.27 -4.66
N HIS A 52 -2.10 -2.36 -5.33
CA HIS A 52 -0.73 -2.73 -5.67
C HIS A 52 0.09 -1.58 -6.32
N PRO A 53 -0.31 -0.96 -7.43
CA PRO A 53 0.48 0.08 -8.08
C PRO A 53 0.59 1.36 -7.22
N GLN A 54 -0.40 1.63 -6.37
CA GLN A 54 -0.36 2.76 -5.44
C GLN A 54 0.68 2.53 -4.34
N LEU A 55 0.71 1.33 -3.76
CA LEU A 55 1.71 0.93 -2.77
C LEU A 55 3.10 0.86 -3.39
N ARG A 56 3.25 0.28 -4.58
CA ARG A 56 4.50 0.27 -5.34
C ARG A 56 5.05 1.69 -5.55
N ARG A 57 4.18 2.62 -5.93
CA ARG A 57 4.55 4.03 -6.11
C ARG A 57 5.01 4.67 -4.80
N LEU A 58 4.32 4.35 -3.68
CA LEU A 58 4.69 4.84 -2.36
C LEU A 58 6.14 4.47 -2.00
N TRP A 59 6.55 3.23 -2.25
CA TRP A 59 7.92 2.75 -2.06
C TRP A 59 8.94 3.55 -2.89
N GLY A 60 8.56 4.00 -4.07
CA GLY A 60 9.42 4.81 -4.94
C GLY A 60 9.62 6.25 -4.46
N VAL A 61 8.61 6.85 -3.81
CA VAL A 61 8.60 8.30 -3.50
C VAL A 61 8.94 8.64 -2.05
N LYS A 62 8.71 7.74 -1.09
CA LYS A 62 8.91 8.04 0.33
C LYS A 62 10.33 7.67 0.78
N PRO A 63 11.15 8.64 1.23
CA PRO A 63 12.53 8.39 1.65
C PRO A 63 12.67 7.36 2.78
N ASN A 64 11.75 7.38 3.75
CA ASN A 64 11.77 6.44 4.88
C ASN A 64 11.66 4.98 4.42
N LEU A 65 10.85 4.71 3.38
CA LEU A 65 10.70 3.36 2.84
C LEU A 65 11.98 2.88 2.14
N ARG A 66 12.75 3.78 1.52
CA ARG A 66 14.05 3.44 0.95
C ARG A 66 14.99 2.90 2.02
N GLN A 67 15.01 3.53 3.21
CA GLN A 67 15.83 3.06 4.32
C GLN A 67 15.42 1.65 4.78
N TRP A 68 14.13 1.35 4.85
CA TRP A 68 13.64 0.01 5.18
C TRP A 68 14.03 -1.02 4.12
N THR A 69 14.02 -0.65 2.86
CA THR A 69 14.47 -1.51 1.76
C THR A 69 15.94 -1.91 1.89
N PHE A 70 16.81 -1.03 2.41
CA PHE A 70 18.21 -1.37 2.66
C PHE A 70 18.39 -2.51 3.67
N GLN A 71 17.50 -2.68 4.63
CA GLN A 71 17.56 -3.82 5.55
C GLN A 71 17.38 -5.16 4.79
N TRP A 72 16.54 -5.15 3.75
CA TRP A 72 16.35 -6.31 2.90
C TRP A 72 17.49 -6.51 1.92
N PHE A 73 18.12 -5.44 1.45
CA PHE A 73 19.33 -5.53 0.66
C PHE A 73 20.46 -6.27 1.41
N HIS A 74 20.63 -6.05 2.70
CA HIS A 74 21.61 -6.77 3.50
C HIS A 74 21.29 -8.27 3.70
N LYS A 75 20.07 -8.68 3.44
CA LYS A 75 19.66 -10.10 3.42
C LYS A 75 19.81 -10.73 2.02
N ALA A 76 20.15 -9.97 1.01
CA ALA A 76 20.42 -10.49 -0.33
C ALA A 76 21.68 -11.36 -0.35
N SER A 77 21.83 -12.20 -1.39
CA SER A 77 23.04 -12.98 -1.56
C SER A 77 24.25 -12.05 -1.79
N LEU A 78 25.42 -12.45 -1.26
CA LEU A 78 26.67 -11.73 -1.44
C LEU A 78 27.03 -11.58 -2.93
N GLU A 79 26.76 -12.61 -3.72
CA GLU A 79 26.97 -12.61 -5.16
C GLU A 79 26.16 -11.53 -5.88
N ALA A 80 24.86 -11.43 -5.60
CA ALA A 80 23.99 -10.40 -6.18
C ALA A 80 24.39 -8.99 -5.74
N ALA A 81 24.76 -8.82 -4.47
CA ALA A 81 25.23 -7.54 -3.95
C ALA A 81 26.56 -7.10 -4.57
N SER A 82 27.51 -8.04 -4.76
CA SER A 82 28.81 -7.79 -5.41
C SER A 82 28.63 -7.44 -6.87
N ALA A 83 27.79 -8.16 -7.61
CA ALA A 83 27.51 -7.90 -9.02
C ALA A 83 26.99 -6.45 -9.24
N ILE A 84 26.10 -5.97 -8.37
CA ILE A 84 25.63 -4.58 -8.42
C ILE A 84 26.77 -3.59 -8.13
N ALA A 85 27.60 -3.87 -7.13
CA ALA A 85 28.71 -3.00 -6.77
C ALA A 85 29.77 -2.91 -7.90
N GLU A 86 30.03 -4.01 -8.59
CA GLU A 86 30.93 -4.04 -9.76
C GLU A 86 30.34 -3.29 -10.96
N GLN A 87 29.05 -3.52 -11.25
CA GLN A 87 28.36 -2.88 -12.37
C GLN A 87 28.33 -1.35 -12.26
N PHE A 88 28.21 -0.81 -11.05
CA PHE A 88 28.09 0.62 -10.77
C PHE A 88 29.27 1.13 -9.91
N SER A 89 30.49 0.77 -10.28
CA SER A 89 31.70 1.10 -9.51
C SER A 89 32.20 2.55 -9.68
N LYS A 90 31.72 3.26 -10.72
CA LYS A 90 32.16 4.63 -11.01
C LYS A 90 31.43 5.66 -10.14
N PRO A 91 32.13 6.78 -9.76
CA PRO A 91 31.49 7.84 -8.97
C PRO A 91 30.24 8.44 -9.62
N GLU A 92 30.18 8.52 -10.94
CA GLU A 92 29.04 9.02 -11.72
C GLU A 92 27.81 8.12 -11.68
N ASP A 93 27.95 6.86 -11.25
CA ASP A 93 26.87 5.88 -11.18
C ASP A 93 26.24 5.74 -9.78
N GLN A 94 26.57 6.62 -8.83
CA GLN A 94 26.11 6.53 -7.44
C GLN A 94 24.59 6.45 -7.32
N GLU A 95 23.86 7.23 -8.10
CA GLU A 95 22.40 7.18 -8.06
C GLU A 95 21.85 5.87 -8.63
N LYS A 96 22.43 5.37 -9.72
CA LYS A 96 22.08 4.06 -10.30
C LYS A 96 22.39 2.93 -9.32
N LEU A 97 23.52 3.02 -8.61
CA LEU A 97 23.87 2.06 -7.55
C LEU A 97 22.82 2.04 -6.43
N VAL A 98 22.37 3.21 -5.97
CA VAL A 98 21.32 3.32 -4.95
C VAL A 98 20.02 2.69 -5.47
N GLN A 99 19.61 3.00 -6.69
CA GLN A 99 18.40 2.43 -7.29
C GLN A 99 18.49 0.90 -7.46
N ALA A 100 19.65 0.38 -7.89
CA ALA A 100 19.88 -1.05 -8.02
C ALA A 100 19.81 -1.78 -6.66
N ARG A 101 20.38 -1.18 -5.61
CA ARG A 101 20.32 -1.72 -4.25
C ARG A 101 18.88 -1.75 -3.71
N LEU A 102 18.12 -0.67 -3.94
CA LEU A 102 16.71 -0.61 -3.56
C LEU A 102 15.91 -1.69 -4.27
N ARG A 103 16.13 -1.86 -5.56
CA ARG A 103 15.47 -2.91 -6.35
C ARG A 103 15.80 -4.30 -5.82
N LEU A 104 17.08 -4.62 -5.60
CA LEU A 104 17.50 -5.91 -5.04
C LEU A 104 16.90 -6.13 -3.64
N GLY A 105 16.81 -5.09 -2.79
CA GLY A 105 16.16 -5.19 -1.48
C GLY A 105 14.68 -5.55 -1.60
N ILE A 106 13.94 -4.94 -2.52
CA ILE A 106 12.52 -5.24 -2.78
C ILE A 106 12.36 -6.68 -3.33
N GLU A 107 13.21 -7.09 -4.28
CA GLU A 107 13.19 -8.45 -4.82
C GLU A 107 13.50 -9.50 -3.73
N THR A 108 14.47 -9.21 -2.86
CA THR A 108 14.81 -10.08 -1.71
C THR A 108 13.64 -10.21 -0.73
N MET A 109 12.97 -9.10 -0.43
CA MET A 109 11.76 -9.10 0.39
C MET A 109 10.65 -9.92 -0.27
N GLY A 110 10.44 -9.73 -1.58
CA GLY A 110 9.44 -10.46 -2.36
C GLY A 110 9.62 -11.98 -2.28
N LYS A 111 10.86 -12.45 -2.44
CA LYS A 111 11.22 -13.86 -2.31
C LYS A 111 11.05 -14.39 -0.87
N TYR A 112 11.41 -13.59 0.12
CA TYR A 112 11.26 -13.95 1.53
C TYR A 112 9.80 -14.15 1.94
N TYR A 113 8.90 -13.29 1.44
CA TYR A 113 7.46 -13.38 1.69
C TYR A 113 6.69 -14.13 0.59
N ALA A 114 7.38 -14.94 -0.23
CA ALA A 114 6.71 -15.70 -1.29
C ALA A 114 5.63 -16.63 -0.71
N LYS A 115 4.39 -16.43 -1.15
CA LYS A 115 3.23 -17.16 -0.66
C LYS A 115 2.09 -17.11 -1.68
N ALA A 116 1.20 -18.07 -1.65
CA ALA A 116 0.03 -18.12 -2.54
C ALA A 116 0.34 -18.04 -4.05
N GLY A 117 1.56 -18.42 -4.47
CA GLY A 117 2.02 -18.33 -5.85
C GLY A 117 2.57 -16.94 -6.24
N TYR A 118 2.67 -16.02 -5.31
CA TYR A 118 3.20 -14.66 -5.50
C TYR A 118 4.47 -14.42 -4.69
N GLU A 119 5.37 -13.60 -5.22
CA GLU A 119 6.35 -12.85 -4.43
C GLU A 119 5.64 -11.63 -3.85
N LEU A 120 5.76 -11.36 -2.54
CA LEU A 120 4.95 -10.36 -1.86
C LEU A 120 5.81 -9.33 -1.15
N ALA A 121 5.47 -8.04 -1.30
CA ALA A 121 6.15 -6.94 -0.64
C ALA A 121 5.20 -6.19 0.30
N PRO A 122 5.03 -6.67 1.55
CA PRO A 122 4.21 -6.01 2.55
C PRO A 122 4.92 -4.79 3.13
N LEU A 123 4.17 -3.70 3.35
CA LEU A 123 4.68 -2.46 3.94
C LEU A 123 4.77 -2.56 5.47
N VAL A 124 3.73 -3.09 6.10
CA VAL A 124 3.66 -3.24 7.55
C VAL A 124 3.96 -4.67 7.92
N ILE A 125 5.09 -4.88 8.59
CA ILE A 125 5.62 -6.17 9.01
C ILE A 125 6.08 -6.13 10.46
N PRO A 126 6.04 -7.24 11.20
CA PRO A 126 6.48 -7.30 12.60
C PRO A 126 7.94 -6.92 12.80
N GLU A 127 8.80 -7.25 11.81
CA GLU A 127 10.24 -7.00 11.85
C GLU A 127 10.59 -5.51 11.98
N PHE A 128 9.72 -4.64 11.50
CA PHE A 128 9.88 -3.19 11.64
C PHE A 128 9.22 -2.63 12.92
N ALA A 129 8.64 -3.50 13.74
CA ALA A 129 7.85 -3.10 14.92
C ALA A 129 6.79 -2.05 14.58
N LEU A 130 6.15 -2.19 13.42
CA LEU A 130 5.12 -1.30 12.92
C LEU A 130 3.73 -1.87 13.14
N GLN A 131 2.81 -0.96 13.33
CA GLN A 131 1.37 -1.17 13.25
C GLN A 131 0.74 -0.02 12.47
N CYS A 132 -0.49 -0.19 11.99
CA CYS A 132 -1.19 0.88 11.32
C CYS A 132 -2.57 1.12 11.91
N SER A 133 -3.02 2.36 11.88
CA SER A 133 -4.42 2.74 11.97
C SER A 133 -4.97 2.99 10.58
N ILE A 134 -6.22 2.61 10.35
CA ILE A 134 -6.90 2.70 9.06
C ILE A 134 -8.20 3.46 9.25
N ASP A 135 -8.39 4.56 8.51
CA ASP A 135 -9.67 5.27 8.40
C ASP A 135 -10.24 5.04 7.00
N ILE A 136 -11.37 4.36 6.92
CA ILE A 136 -12.02 3.97 5.67
C ILE A 136 -13.21 4.88 5.45
N LEU A 137 -13.16 5.68 4.38
CA LEU A 137 -14.30 6.44 3.89
C LEU A 137 -14.93 5.69 2.72
N LEU A 138 -16.17 5.27 2.89
CA LEU A 138 -17.00 4.61 1.88
C LEU A 138 -17.97 5.63 1.30
N LEU A 139 -17.82 5.95 0.02
CA LEU A 139 -18.72 6.84 -0.70
C LEU A 139 -19.55 6.03 -1.69
N ARG A 140 -20.87 6.18 -1.65
CA ARG A 140 -21.80 5.50 -2.56
C ARG A 140 -22.62 6.51 -3.35
N PRO A 141 -22.90 6.26 -4.63
CA PRO A 141 -23.80 7.10 -5.40
C PRO A 141 -25.26 6.87 -4.96
N GLY A 142 -26.01 7.97 -4.76
CA GLY A 142 -27.46 7.97 -4.50
C GLY A 142 -27.84 7.97 -3.02
N GLU A 143 -29.14 8.25 -2.75
CA GLU A 143 -29.71 8.45 -1.42
C GLU A 143 -29.67 7.22 -0.47
N ARG A 144 -29.17 6.06 -0.93
CA ARG A 144 -29.13 4.82 -0.16
C ARG A 144 -27.82 4.67 0.62
N VAL A 145 -27.51 5.63 1.46
CA VAL A 145 -26.45 5.50 2.50
C VAL A 145 -26.91 4.56 3.62
N VAL A 146 -28.20 4.28 3.68
CA VAL A 146 -28.79 3.44 4.71
C VAL A 146 -28.42 1.98 4.44
N LEU A 147 -28.02 1.30 5.47
CA LEU A 147 -27.85 -0.14 5.71
C LEU A 147 -28.94 -1.00 5.06
N ASP A 148 -29.12 -0.90 3.74
CA ASP A 148 -30.15 -1.58 3.01
C ASP A 148 -29.64 -2.92 2.48
N GLU A 149 -30.48 -3.88 2.41
CA GLU A 149 -30.45 -5.32 2.08
C GLU A 149 -29.30 -5.89 1.22
N GLN A 150 -28.42 -5.07 0.67
CA GLN A 150 -27.37 -5.51 -0.26
C GLN A 150 -25.95 -5.58 0.30
N GLY A 151 -25.73 -5.32 1.56
CA GLY A 151 -24.37 -5.49 2.08
C GLY A 151 -24.17 -4.93 3.47
N ASP A 152 -23.99 -5.82 4.39
CA ASP A 152 -23.41 -5.61 5.69
C ASP A 152 -22.13 -4.76 5.58
N LEU A 153 -22.13 -3.56 6.20
CA LEU A 153 -20.98 -2.66 6.26
C LEU A 153 -19.75 -3.39 6.77
N ASP A 154 -19.90 -4.24 7.80
CA ASP A 154 -18.83 -5.09 8.33
C ASP A 154 -18.24 -5.98 7.22
N GLY A 155 -19.10 -6.55 6.39
CA GLY A 155 -18.67 -7.36 5.26
C GLY A 155 -17.81 -6.61 4.26
N GLN A 156 -18.17 -5.40 3.92
CA GLN A 156 -17.41 -4.56 2.98
C GLN A 156 -16.08 -4.12 3.59
N VAL A 157 -16.06 -3.75 4.86
CA VAL A 157 -14.84 -3.43 5.59
C VAL A 157 -13.90 -4.64 5.61
N ARG A 158 -14.39 -5.84 5.89
CA ARG A 158 -13.59 -7.07 5.83
C ARG A 158 -13.03 -7.32 4.43
N THR A 159 -13.83 -7.08 3.39
CA THR A 159 -13.35 -7.21 2.00
C THR A 159 -12.19 -6.27 1.69
N ILE A 160 -12.25 -5.03 2.17
CA ILE A 160 -11.16 -4.05 2.02
C ILE A 160 -9.94 -4.50 2.82
N VAL A 161 -10.09 -4.88 4.09
CA VAL A 161 -8.99 -5.37 4.94
C VAL A 161 -8.33 -6.61 4.34
N ASP A 162 -9.13 -7.57 3.85
CA ASP A 162 -8.61 -8.76 3.14
C ASP A 162 -7.83 -8.39 1.87
N ALA A 163 -8.21 -7.33 1.17
CA ALA A 163 -7.49 -6.86 0.00
C ALA A 163 -6.19 -6.10 0.35
N LEU A 164 -6.09 -5.53 1.55
CA LEU A 164 -4.89 -4.83 2.02
C LEU A 164 -3.81 -5.77 2.53
N ARG A 165 -4.17 -6.95 3.01
CA ARG A 165 -3.20 -7.92 3.52
C ARG A 165 -2.67 -8.87 2.44
N MET A 166 -1.56 -9.51 2.74
CA MET A 166 -1.03 -10.62 1.93
C MET A 166 -2.05 -11.77 1.84
N PRO A 167 -2.20 -12.41 0.67
CA PRO A 167 -2.98 -13.63 0.56
C PRO A 167 -2.28 -14.79 1.28
N ASP A 168 -3.04 -15.62 1.99
CA ASP A 168 -2.50 -16.76 2.72
C ASP A 168 -2.37 -18.03 1.87
N ASN A 169 -3.17 -18.17 0.85
CA ASN A 169 -3.19 -19.34 -0.03
C ASN A 169 -3.72 -18.94 -1.43
N PRO A 170 -3.51 -19.78 -2.46
CA PRO A 170 -3.95 -19.48 -3.83
C PRO A 170 -5.47 -19.29 -3.96
N GLY A 171 -6.27 -19.92 -3.08
CA GLY A 171 -7.71 -19.73 -3.07
C GLY A 171 -8.13 -18.28 -2.76
N GLU A 172 -7.33 -17.52 -2.02
CA GLU A 172 -7.60 -16.10 -1.71
C GLU A 172 -7.30 -15.15 -2.88
N THR A 173 -6.58 -15.62 -3.87
CA THR A 173 -6.35 -14.90 -5.13
C THR A 173 -7.30 -15.35 -6.24
N GLY A 174 -8.24 -16.26 -5.94
CA GLY A 174 -9.06 -16.90 -6.96
C GLY A 174 -8.26 -17.78 -7.92
N ASN A 175 -7.12 -18.31 -7.48
CA ASN A 175 -6.13 -19.04 -8.27
C ASN A 175 -5.60 -18.25 -9.47
N ALA A 176 -5.61 -16.91 -9.37
CA ALA A 176 -5.00 -16.07 -10.39
C ALA A 176 -3.47 -16.24 -10.38
N THR A 177 -2.88 -16.14 -11.56
CA THR A 177 -1.42 -16.09 -11.75
C THR A 177 -0.91 -14.67 -11.67
N PRO A 178 0.30 -14.44 -11.14
CA PRO A 178 0.94 -13.12 -11.19
C PRO A 178 1.11 -12.63 -12.63
N THR A 179 0.95 -11.33 -12.82
CA THR A 179 1.33 -10.63 -14.06
C THR A 179 2.76 -10.10 -13.94
N ASP A 180 3.36 -9.65 -15.03
CA ASP A 180 4.77 -9.20 -15.04
C ASP A 180 5.03 -8.03 -14.11
N ASP A 181 4.03 -7.18 -13.84
CA ASP A 181 4.14 -6.04 -12.93
C ASP A 181 3.89 -6.41 -11.45
N GLU A 182 3.46 -7.65 -11.17
CA GLU A 182 3.22 -8.19 -9.82
C GLU A 182 4.41 -8.97 -9.24
N HIS A 183 5.62 -8.70 -9.72
CA HIS A 183 6.87 -9.27 -9.21
C HIS A 183 7.77 -8.20 -8.57
N PRO A 184 7.61 -7.96 -7.24
CA PRO A 184 6.64 -8.52 -6.30
C PRO A 184 5.29 -7.78 -6.30
N LEU A 185 4.25 -8.46 -5.81
CA LEU A 185 2.95 -7.84 -5.51
C LEU A 185 3.04 -7.06 -4.19
N PHE A 186 2.85 -5.73 -4.26
CA PHE A 186 2.89 -4.87 -3.08
C PHE A 186 1.58 -4.94 -2.31
N CYS A 187 1.66 -5.22 -1.01
CA CYS A 187 0.56 -5.27 -0.06
C CYS A 187 0.78 -4.26 1.07
N LEU A 188 -0.28 -3.81 1.72
CA LEU A 188 -0.14 -2.95 2.90
C LEU A 188 0.34 -3.75 4.11
N LEU A 189 -0.26 -4.90 4.38
CA LEU A 189 -0.09 -5.67 5.60
C LEU A 189 0.44 -7.06 5.33
N GLN A 190 1.32 -7.55 6.21
CA GLN A 190 1.60 -8.98 6.28
C GLN A 190 0.37 -9.76 6.76
N ASN A 191 -0.32 -9.26 7.77
CA ASN A 191 -1.57 -9.82 8.30
C ASN A 191 -2.39 -8.73 9.00
N ASP A 192 -3.66 -9.00 9.27
CA ASP A 192 -4.62 -8.08 9.88
C ASP A 192 -4.34 -7.76 11.35
N LYS A 193 -3.58 -8.58 12.08
CA LYS A 193 -3.18 -8.34 13.48
C LYS A 193 -2.26 -7.12 13.64
N LEU A 194 -1.73 -6.60 12.54
CA LEU A 194 -0.91 -5.39 12.51
C LEU A 194 -1.74 -4.10 12.43
N ILE A 195 -3.05 -4.22 12.38
CA ILE A 195 -3.98 -3.09 12.47
C ILE A 195 -4.25 -2.80 13.95
N SER A 196 -3.95 -1.57 14.39
CA SER A 196 -4.18 -1.11 15.76
C SER A 196 -5.57 -0.48 15.94
N GLU A 197 -6.10 0.11 14.86
CA GLU A 197 -7.38 0.82 14.88
C GLU A 197 -8.00 0.79 13.47
N ILE A 198 -9.32 0.62 13.43
CA ILE A 198 -10.12 0.80 12.21
C ILE A 198 -11.23 1.78 12.51
N LYS A 199 -11.27 2.88 11.76
CA LYS A 199 -12.40 3.80 11.72
C LYS A 199 -13.08 3.67 10.37
N VAL A 200 -14.42 3.71 10.36
CA VAL A 200 -15.21 3.61 9.14
C VAL A 200 -16.24 4.73 9.11
N THR A 201 -16.29 5.43 7.99
CA THR A 201 -17.30 6.44 7.69
C THR A 201 -17.96 6.06 6.38
N ALA A 202 -19.28 5.97 6.36
CA ALA A 202 -20.06 5.78 5.14
C ALA A 202 -20.81 7.07 4.84
N ASP A 203 -20.73 7.54 3.58
CA ASP A 203 -21.34 8.79 3.16
C ASP A 203 -21.81 8.70 1.71
N GLU A 204 -22.59 9.68 1.28
CA GLU A 204 -23.07 9.79 -0.08
C GLU A 204 -22.00 10.38 -1.00
N LEU A 205 -21.81 9.78 -2.17
CA LEU A 205 -21.00 10.34 -3.22
C LEU A 205 -21.81 11.38 -4.01
N LEU A 206 -21.57 12.66 -3.75
CA LEU A 206 -22.15 13.73 -4.53
C LEU A 206 -21.51 13.73 -5.93
N GLN A 207 -22.25 13.30 -6.93
CA GLN A 207 -21.80 13.29 -8.32
C GLN A 207 -21.73 14.72 -8.87
N LEU A 208 -20.56 15.13 -9.31
CA LEU A 208 -20.45 16.34 -10.11
C LEU A 208 -20.98 16.05 -11.53
N PRO A 209 -21.77 16.94 -12.13
CA PRO A 209 -22.20 16.78 -13.51
C PRO A 209 -21.00 16.57 -14.45
N GLU A 210 -21.02 15.53 -15.26
CA GLU A 210 -19.93 15.14 -16.17
C GLU A 210 -19.50 16.26 -17.14
N GLN A 211 -20.37 17.22 -17.40
CA GLN A 211 -20.17 18.28 -18.38
C GLN A 211 -19.29 19.46 -17.89
N ALA A 212 -18.90 19.49 -16.62
CA ALA A 212 -18.29 20.67 -16.02
C ALA A 212 -16.75 20.67 -15.97
N ILE A 213 -16.06 19.61 -16.34
CA ILE A 213 -14.61 19.52 -16.15
C ILE A 213 -13.88 19.79 -17.48
N ASN A 214 -13.39 21.02 -17.64
CA ASN A 214 -12.45 21.42 -18.68
C ASN A 214 -11.18 20.53 -18.61
N PRO A 215 -10.58 20.10 -19.75
CA PRO A 215 -9.35 19.31 -19.80
C PRO A 215 -8.21 19.84 -18.92
N GLN A 216 -8.03 21.16 -18.86
CA GLN A 216 -7.02 21.80 -17.99
C GLN A 216 -7.33 21.65 -16.49
N GLN A 217 -8.62 21.68 -16.12
CA GLN A 217 -9.04 21.43 -14.74
C GLN A 217 -8.85 19.97 -14.36
N ARG A 218 -9.05 19.06 -15.31
CA ARG A 218 -8.80 17.62 -15.14
C ARG A 218 -7.31 17.36 -14.87
N GLU A 219 -6.41 17.98 -15.60
CA GLU A 219 -4.96 17.85 -15.40
C GLU A 219 -4.51 18.40 -14.05
N ARG A 220 -5.00 19.57 -13.64
CA ARG A 220 -4.78 20.13 -12.30
C ARG A 220 -5.33 19.22 -11.19
N ALA A 221 -6.47 18.58 -11.42
CA ALA A 221 -7.04 17.63 -10.46
C ALA A 221 -6.16 16.36 -10.33
N ILE A 222 -5.56 15.89 -11.43
CA ILE A 222 -4.60 14.78 -11.44
C ILE A 222 -3.37 15.12 -10.57
N LEU A 223 -2.78 16.28 -10.78
CA LEU A 223 -1.62 16.73 -10.02
C LEU A 223 -1.92 16.85 -8.53
N ARG A 224 -3.07 17.45 -8.18
CA ARG A 224 -3.52 17.56 -6.78
C ARG A 224 -3.80 16.18 -6.15
N LEU A 225 -4.41 15.27 -6.89
CA LEU A 225 -4.65 13.91 -6.42
C LEU A 225 -3.34 13.19 -6.10
N ASN A 226 -2.34 13.32 -6.97
CA ASN A 226 -1.02 12.76 -6.75
C ASN A 226 -0.33 13.35 -5.53
N GLU A 227 -0.36 14.68 -5.38
CA GLU A 227 0.17 15.36 -4.21
C GLU A 227 -0.52 14.89 -2.92
N MET A 228 -1.84 14.74 -2.96
CA MET A 228 -2.64 14.23 -1.84
C MET A 228 -2.31 12.76 -1.49
N LEU A 229 -2.11 11.91 -2.51
CA LEU A 229 -1.82 10.48 -2.31
C LEU A 229 -0.41 10.24 -1.77
N TYR A 230 0.55 10.97 -2.28
CA TYR A 230 1.98 10.70 -2.03
C TYR A 230 2.66 11.78 -1.18
N GLY A 231 1.97 12.91 -0.94
CA GLY A 231 2.48 14.03 -0.13
C GLY A 231 3.69 14.76 -0.73
N VAL A 232 3.95 14.56 -2.03
CA VAL A 232 5.00 15.23 -2.79
C VAL A 232 4.51 15.61 -4.18
N PRO A 233 4.93 16.76 -4.73
CA PRO A 233 4.67 17.09 -6.12
C PRO A 233 5.31 16.06 -7.03
N ILE A 234 4.59 15.61 -8.07
CA ILE A 234 5.15 14.71 -9.07
C ILE A 234 5.83 15.54 -10.15
N PRO A 235 7.08 15.24 -10.51
CA PRO A 235 7.69 15.83 -11.68
C PRO A 235 6.85 15.56 -12.92
N GLN A 236 6.67 16.57 -13.78
CA GLN A 236 5.88 16.44 -15.03
C GLN A 236 6.41 15.34 -15.97
N GLU A 237 7.66 14.93 -15.77
CA GLU A 237 8.35 13.89 -16.53
C GLU A 237 7.98 12.46 -16.09
N ASP A 238 7.34 12.29 -14.93
CA ASP A 238 6.94 10.96 -14.43
C ASP A 238 5.66 10.48 -15.10
N ARG A 239 5.81 10.01 -16.36
CA ARG A 239 4.72 9.51 -17.19
C ARG A 239 3.92 8.38 -16.56
N ALA A 240 4.57 7.52 -15.77
CA ALA A 240 3.91 6.38 -15.12
C ALA A 240 2.93 6.83 -14.02
N ALA A 241 3.33 7.83 -13.22
CA ALA A 241 2.46 8.41 -12.20
C ALA A 241 1.29 9.19 -12.80
N LEU A 242 1.54 9.94 -13.88
CA LEU A 242 0.50 10.65 -14.62
C LEU A 242 -0.49 9.68 -15.27
N GLU A 243 0.02 8.59 -15.84
CA GLU A 243 -0.82 7.53 -16.44
C GLU A 243 -1.71 6.84 -15.40
N LEU A 244 -1.15 6.50 -14.24
CA LEU A 244 -1.93 5.92 -13.14
C LEU A 244 -3.03 6.88 -12.68
N SER A 245 -2.71 8.16 -12.53
CA SER A 245 -3.67 9.16 -12.10
C SER A 245 -4.74 9.42 -13.15
N ARG A 246 -4.37 9.38 -14.44
CA ARG A 246 -5.34 9.43 -15.54
C ARG A 246 -6.29 8.24 -15.51
N LYS A 247 -5.79 7.02 -15.29
CA LYS A 247 -6.63 5.82 -15.11
C LYS A 247 -7.55 5.95 -13.92
N LEU A 248 -7.06 6.43 -12.77
CA LEU A 248 -7.88 6.66 -11.59
C LEU A 248 -8.98 7.71 -11.82
N LEU A 249 -8.73 8.72 -12.66
CA LEU A 249 -9.74 9.73 -13.03
C LEU A 249 -10.67 9.28 -14.17
N GLN A 250 -10.19 8.47 -15.10
CA GLN A 250 -11.06 7.84 -16.12
C GLN A 250 -12.08 6.92 -15.47
N TRP A 251 -11.69 6.21 -14.41
CA TRP A 251 -12.63 5.39 -13.65
C TRP A 251 -13.76 6.19 -13.03
N ARG A 252 -13.57 7.47 -12.70
CA ARG A 252 -14.64 8.35 -12.20
C ARG A 252 -15.73 8.63 -13.25
N GLY A 253 -15.43 8.54 -14.54
CA GLY A 253 -16.40 8.73 -15.61
C GLY A 253 -17.26 7.51 -15.93
N GLU A 254 -16.88 6.32 -15.39
CA GLU A 254 -17.58 5.05 -15.63
C GLU A 254 -18.24 4.49 -14.38
N VAL A 255 -18.56 5.34 -13.38
CA VAL A 255 -19.19 4.91 -12.12
C VAL A 255 -20.54 4.28 -12.43
N ARG A 256 -20.65 2.99 -12.24
CA ARG A 256 -21.92 2.27 -12.31
C ARG A 256 -22.72 2.57 -11.05
N ALA A 257 -24.06 2.46 -11.14
CA ALA A 257 -24.97 2.74 -10.02
C ALA A 257 -24.68 1.94 -8.73
N HIS A 258 -23.87 0.89 -8.82
CA HIS A 258 -23.48 0.01 -7.71
C HIS A 258 -22.02 0.14 -7.27
N ASP A 259 -21.22 0.99 -7.96
CA ASP A 259 -19.81 1.15 -7.63
C ASP A 259 -19.66 2.04 -6.38
N ALA A 260 -18.84 1.58 -5.44
CA ALA A 260 -18.43 2.38 -4.31
C ALA A 260 -17.10 3.06 -4.61
N SER A 261 -16.91 4.28 -4.12
CA SER A 261 -15.60 4.92 -4.02
C SER A 261 -15.10 4.77 -2.60
N VAL A 262 -13.90 4.23 -2.45
CA VAL A 262 -13.28 3.95 -1.15
C VAL A 262 -11.99 4.75 -1.04
N VAL A 263 -11.87 5.52 0.03
CA VAL A 263 -10.61 6.14 0.43
C VAL A 263 -10.14 5.45 1.70
N VAL A 264 -8.97 4.84 1.65
CA VAL A 264 -8.33 4.23 2.82
C VAL A 264 -7.21 5.16 3.25
N HIS A 265 -7.40 5.87 4.34
CA HIS A 265 -6.37 6.69 4.97
C HIS A 265 -5.58 5.82 5.95
N VAL A 266 -4.29 5.73 5.74
CA VAL A 266 -3.38 4.86 6.50
C VAL A 266 -2.38 5.73 7.26
N LYS A 267 -2.22 5.43 8.55
CA LYS A 267 -1.19 6.01 9.40
C LYS A 267 -0.34 4.89 9.99
N LEU A 268 0.96 4.96 9.80
CA LEU A 268 1.91 4.01 10.39
C LEU A 268 2.47 4.57 11.69
N ASN A 269 2.47 3.73 12.71
CA ASN A 269 3.00 4.04 14.04
C ASN A 269 3.96 2.95 14.48
N HIS A 270 4.91 3.29 15.35
CA HIS A 270 5.65 2.26 16.05
C HIS A 270 4.72 1.54 17.03
N LYS A 271 4.88 0.23 17.11
CA LYS A 271 4.25 -0.55 18.15
C LYS A 271 4.91 -0.15 19.48
N ASP A 272 4.13 0.42 20.40
CA ASP A 272 4.64 0.86 21.69
C ASP A 272 5.37 -0.28 22.41
N ALA A 273 6.61 -0.04 22.83
CA ALA A 273 7.43 -1.00 23.57
C ALA A 273 6.74 -1.49 24.87
N ARG A 274 5.82 -0.70 25.42
CA ARG A 274 5.05 -1.04 26.62
C ARG A 274 4.12 -2.24 26.45
N THR A 275 3.79 -2.64 25.23
CA THR A 275 2.96 -3.84 24.99
C THR A 275 3.80 -5.13 25.03
N PHE A 276 5.13 -5.04 24.94
CA PHE A 276 6.02 -6.21 25.00
C PHE A 276 6.28 -6.70 26.43
N ASP A 277 6.28 -5.82 27.44
CA ASP A 277 6.55 -6.19 28.84
C ASP A 277 5.44 -7.05 29.45
N ASN A 278 4.22 -7.00 28.92
CA ASN A 278 3.11 -7.82 29.41
C ASN A 278 3.06 -9.26 28.85
N TYR A 279 3.89 -9.59 27.85
CA TYR A 279 3.90 -10.93 27.25
C TYR A 279 5.04 -11.83 27.73
N PHE A 280 6.04 -11.28 28.44
CA PHE A 280 7.20 -12.03 28.92
C PHE A 280 7.46 -11.86 30.42
N GLY A 281 6.54 -11.27 31.16
CA GLY A 281 6.59 -11.10 32.62
C GLY A 281 5.53 -11.97 33.28
N GLY A 282 5.72 -13.28 33.25
CA GLY A 282 4.93 -14.27 33.96
C GLY A 282 5.73 -15.52 34.15
#